data_bab73781b7d2929d1ce2195d42341571
#
_entry.id   bab73781b7d2929d1ce2195d42341571
#
_cell.length_a   1.000
_cell.length_b   1.000
_cell.length_c   1.000
_cell.angle_alpha   90.00
_cell.angle_beta   90.00
_cell.angle_gamma   90.00
#
_symmetry.space_group_name_H-M   'P 1'
#
loop_
_entity.id
_entity.type
_entity.pdbx_description
1 polymer ?
#
loop_
_entity_poly.entity_id
_entity_poly.type
_entity_poly.pdbx_seq_one_letter_code
_entity_poly.pdbx_strand_id
1 'polypeptide(L)'
;MSEVTAASGTVHWIGAGLSTGSGLAATCDAADGVRLWHRTEERAARSLQALGLTGRAEPCAYTREALAAELAPGDVVVSMLPAPEHAPLLAVCVERGAHFACSSYVSDAVLDQVPAAEAAGVVVLTECGLDPGIDHLFAHSLIARAEAEIGAGAAASYRLTSYCGGIPAVPNDFKYRFSWAPAGVLNALRSPARYVEDGAETTADRPWEATRPHLIDGEAFEVYPNRDSVPFVEQYGLPGTWKPETFVRGTLRLDGWLRAWDAVFEELKAGDDRRITALAQELARTYPTTDADHDRVVLAVSLDVRGGSGATWSGRCLLDLVGTAEESAMARCVSRTLALGVRHILDGSLPPGLARAAETAERSERWLAELAREGVPFTLRAG
;
A
#
# COMPACT_ATOMS: atom_id res chain seq x y z
N MET A 1 -21.83 8.08 17.96
CA MET A 1 -21.16 7.90 16.64
C MET A 1 -21.98 8.68 15.63
N SER A 2 -21.35 9.54 14.84
CA SER A 2 -22.02 10.26 13.76
C SER A 2 -22.49 9.25 12.72
N GLU A 3 -23.60 9.55 12.05
CA GLU A 3 -24.05 8.76 10.91
C GLU A 3 -23.14 9.05 9.70
N VAL A 4 -22.83 8.03 8.91
CA VAL A 4 -22.01 8.22 7.69
C VAL A 4 -22.82 8.99 6.66
N THR A 5 -22.21 9.97 6.00
CA THR A 5 -22.82 10.66 4.86
C THR A 5 -23.02 9.64 3.74
N ALA A 6 -24.24 9.57 3.20
CA ALA A 6 -24.52 8.65 2.10
C ALA A 6 -23.69 9.03 0.86
N ALA A 7 -23.07 8.04 0.22
CA ALA A 7 -22.30 8.29 -1.00
C ALA A 7 -23.20 8.78 -2.13
N SER A 8 -22.73 9.79 -2.89
CA SER A 8 -23.46 10.38 -4.03
C SER A 8 -23.46 9.51 -5.28
N GLY A 9 -22.54 8.55 -5.37
CA GLY A 9 -22.24 7.79 -6.56
C GLY A 9 -21.16 8.41 -7.46
N THR A 10 -20.70 9.64 -7.17
CA THR A 10 -19.65 10.32 -7.93
C THR A 10 -18.27 10.10 -7.33
N VAL A 11 -17.28 9.75 -8.16
CA VAL A 11 -15.89 9.55 -7.76
C VAL A 11 -14.96 10.51 -8.50
N HIS A 12 -14.16 11.25 -7.74
CA HIS A 12 -13.09 12.12 -8.21
C HIS A 12 -11.75 11.42 -8.03
N TRP A 13 -11.21 10.84 -9.10
CA TRP A 13 -9.92 10.16 -9.08
C TRP A 13 -8.79 11.13 -9.47
N ILE A 14 -7.85 11.41 -8.55
CA ILE A 14 -6.82 12.43 -8.74
C ILE A 14 -5.47 11.77 -8.97
N GLY A 15 -4.94 11.94 -10.18
CA GLY A 15 -3.64 11.39 -10.61
C GLY A 15 -3.77 10.06 -11.37
N ALA A 16 -2.97 9.93 -12.42
CA ALA A 16 -2.84 8.73 -13.24
C ALA A 16 -1.34 8.44 -13.44
N GLY A 17 -0.67 8.04 -12.36
CA GLY A 17 0.73 7.66 -12.34
C GLY A 17 0.94 6.16 -12.50
N LEU A 18 2.18 5.69 -12.20
CA LEU A 18 2.60 4.30 -12.35
C LEU A 18 1.78 3.29 -11.52
N SER A 19 1.11 3.74 -10.46
CA SER A 19 0.26 2.87 -9.61
C SER A 19 -1.23 2.96 -9.96
N THR A 20 -1.60 3.66 -11.05
CA THR A 20 -2.97 3.69 -11.55
C THR A 20 -3.10 2.69 -12.68
N GLY A 21 -4.06 1.78 -12.56
CA GLY A 21 -4.28 0.71 -13.53
C GLY A 21 -5.76 0.33 -13.62
N SER A 22 -6.02 -0.96 -13.76
CA SER A 22 -7.37 -1.52 -13.90
C SER A 22 -8.33 -1.23 -12.73
N GLY A 23 -7.82 -0.74 -11.59
CA GLY A 23 -8.66 -0.24 -10.50
C GLY A 23 -9.50 0.97 -10.89
N LEU A 24 -9.00 1.86 -11.76
CA LEU A 24 -9.81 2.97 -12.28
C LEU A 24 -10.98 2.45 -13.13
N ALA A 25 -10.75 1.40 -13.94
CA ALA A 25 -11.83 0.75 -14.68
C ALA A 25 -12.88 0.13 -13.75
N ALA A 26 -12.43 -0.58 -12.70
CA ALA A 26 -13.32 -1.14 -11.68
C ALA A 26 -14.12 -0.07 -10.93
N THR A 27 -13.52 1.10 -10.70
CA THR A 27 -14.22 2.25 -10.12
C THR A 27 -15.30 2.78 -11.08
N CYS A 28 -15.02 2.86 -12.38
CA CYS A 28 -16.02 3.23 -13.39
C CYS A 28 -17.18 2.23 -13.50
N ASP A 29 -16.94 0.94 -13.14
CA ASP A 29 -17.99 -0.08 -13.12
C ASP A 29 -18.89 0.02 -11.86
N ALA A 30 -18.35 0.56 -10.76
CA ALA A 30 -19.02 0.63 -9.47
C ALA A 30 -19.71 1.97 -9.18
N ALA A 31 -19.24 3.06 -9.79
CA ALA A 31 -19.73 4.42 -9.56
C ALA A 31 -20.73 4.87 -10.64
N ASP A 32 -21.63 5.78 -10.30
CA ASP A 32 -22.56 6.41 -11.26
C ASP A 32 -21.83 7.38 -12.20
N GLY A 33 -20.75 8.02 -11.72
CA GLY A 33 -19.90 8.90 -12.49
C GLY A 33 -18.48 8.97 -11.96
N VAL A 34 -17.51 9.04 -12.87
CA VAL A 34 -16.08 9.15 -12.51
C VAL A 34 -15.46 10.34 -13.24
N ARG A 35 -14.70 11.15 -12.51
CA ARG A 35 -13.87 12.23 -13.05
C ARG A 35 -12.40 11.94 -12.77
N LEU A 36 -11.59 11.90 -13.84
CA LEU A 36 -10.14 11.78 -13.74
C LEU A 36 -9.48 13.15 -13.75
N TRP A 37 -8.87 13.51 -12.65
CA TRP A 37 -8.17 14.78 -12.47
C TRP A 37 -6.66 14.62 -12.72
N HIS A 38 -6.10 15.46 -13.59
CA HIS A 38 -4.65 15.51 -13.85
C HIS A 38 -4.22 16.98 -13.97
N ARG A 39 -2.90 17.23 -13.99
CA ARG A 39 -2.35 18.60 -14.11
C ARG A 39 -2.94 19.42 -15.26
N THR A 40 -3.38 18.79 -16.32
CA THR A 40 -4.18 19.38 -17.39
C THR A 40 -5.21 18.37 -17.89
N GLU A 41 -6.31 18.88 -18.47
CA GLU A 41 -7.38 18.07 -19.04
C GLU A 41 -6.86 17.15 -20.17
N GLU A 42 -5.96 17.66 -21.03
CA GLU A 42 -5.39 16.86 -22.12
C GLU A 42 -4.55 15.68 -21.59
N ARG A 43 -3.92 15.83 -20.41
CA ARG A 43 -3.20 14.72 -19.78
C ARG A 43 -4.18 13.70 -19.20
N ALA A 44 -5.25 14.16 -18.58
CA ALA A 44 -6.31 13.28 -18.10
C ALA A 44 -6.92 12.48 -19.28
N ALA A 45 -7.25 13.15 -20.37
CA ALA A 45 -7.81 12.51 -21.57
C ALA A 45 -6.85 11.47 -22.18
N ARG A 46 -5.55 11.79 -22.28
CA ARG A 46 -4.54 10.82 -22.75
C ARG A 46 -4.42 9.61 -21.81
N SER A 47 -4.48 9.81 -20.48
CA SER A 47 -4.44 8.71 -19.52
C SER A 47 -5.68 7.81 -19.67
N LEU A 48 -6.88 8.39 -19.83
CA LEU A 48 -8.09 7.62 -20.10
C LEU A 48 -8.01 6.84 -21.41
N GLN A 49 -7.45 7.45 -22.45
CA GLN A 49 -7.23 6.76 -23.74
C GLN A 49 -6.27 5.55 -23.58
N ALA A 50 -5.15 5.76 -22.89
CA ALA A 50 -4.16 4.71 -22.65
C ALA A 50 -4.73 3.54 -21.82
N LEU A 51 -5.66 3.81 -20.90
CA LEU A 51 -6.34 2.81 -20.07
C LEU A 51 -7.60 2.22 -20.73
N GLY A 52 -7.94 2.61 -21.96
CA GLY A 52 -9.14 2.17 -22.64
C GLY A 52 -10.45 2.67 -22.01
N LEU A 53 -10.41 3.81 -21.30
CA LEU A 53 -11.53 4.37 -20.53
C LEU A 53 -12.13 5.65 -21.14
N THR A 54 -11.83 5.94 -22.40
CA THR A 54 -12.43 7.08 -23.13
C THR A 54 -13.95 6.97 -23.10
N GLY A 55 -14.62 8.02 -22.62
CA GLY A 55 -16.07 8.07 -22.48
C GLY A 55 -16.64 7.34 -21.24
N ARG A 56 -15.79 6.70 -20.42
CA ARG A 56 -16.20 6.08 -19.15
C ARG A 56 -15.88 6.95 -17.92
N ALA A 57 -14.96 7.89 -18.07
CA ALA A 57 -14.66 8.91 -17.08
C ALA A 57 -14.47 10.25 -17.78
N GLU A 58 -14.78 11.34 -17.08
CA GLU A 58 -14.62 12.72 -17.55
C GLU A 58 -13.20 13.20 -17.26
N PRO A 59 -12.42 13.69 -18.25
CA PRO A 59 -11.11 14.27 -18.01
C PRO A 59 -11.22 15.68 -17.43
N CYS A 60 -10.47 15.98 -16.36
CA CYS A 60 -10.51 17.28 -15.68
C CYS A 60 -9.08 17.81 -15.41
N ALA A 61 -8.93 19.15 -15.47
CA ALA A 61 -7.74 19.84 -15.05
C ALA A 61 -7.75 20.06 -13.52
N TYR A 62 -6.74 19.55 -12.82
CA TYR A 62 -6.66 19.59 -11.36
C TYR A 62 -6.07 20.90 -10.85
N THR A 63 -6.83 21.62 -10.07
CA THR A 63 -6.36 22.45 -8.96
C THR A 63 -7.23 22.16 -7.74
N ARG A 64 -6.77 22.48 -6.55
CA ARG A 64 -7.60 22.27 -5.33
C ARG A 64 -8.89 23.09 -5.37
N GLU A 65 -8.81 24.29 -5.90
CA GLU A 65 -9.95 25.21 -6.05
C GLU A 65 -10.98 24.68 -7.07
N ALA A 66 -10.50 24.14 -8.20
CA ALA A 66 -11.37 23.55 -9.21
C ALA A 66 -12.08 22.30 -8.66
N LEU A 67 -11.33 21.42 -7.99
CA LEU A 67 -11.94 20.27 -7.34
C LEU A 67 -12.95 20.68 -6.27
N ALA A 68 -12.60 21.63 -5.38
CA ALA A 68 -13.50 22.11 -4.33
C ALA A 68 -14.79 22.72 -4.88
N ALA A 69 -14.75 23.35 -6.05
CA ALA A 69 -15.95 23.92 -6.71
C ALA A 69 -16.90 22.84 -7.24
N GLU A 70 -16.39 21.65 -7.57
CA GLU A 70 -17.15 20.54 -8.14
C GLU A 70 -17.66 19.55 -7.09
N LEU A 71 -17.02 19.52 -5.88
CA LEU A 71 -17.35 18.55 -4.84
C LEU A 71 -18.74 18.82 -4.24
N ALA A 72 -19.54 17.78 -4.18
CA ALA A 72 -20.79 17.70 -3.46
C ALA A 72 -20.69 16.77 -2.23
N PRO A 73 -21.55 16.93 -1.21
CA PRO A 73 -21.60 15.99 -0.09
C PRO A 73 -21.85 14.55 -0.56
N GLY A 74 -21.07 13.63 -0.02
CA GLY A 74 -21.12 12.21 -0.38
C GLY A 74 -20.28 11.80 -1.59
N ASP A 75 -19.65 12.75 -2.31
CA ASP A 75 -18.66 12.41 -3.35
C ASP A 75 -17.46 11.67 -2.73
N VAL A 76 -16.80 10.84 -3.53
CA VAL A 76 -15.60 10.12 -3.09
C VAL A 76 -14.37 10.67 -3.81
N VAL A 77 -13.42 11.21 -3.07
CA VAL A 77 -12.13 11.69 -3.58
C VAL A 77 -11.06 10.62 -3.41
N VAL A 78 -10.55 10.10 -4.52
CA VAL A 78 -9.44 9.13 -4.54
C VAL A 78 -8.15 9.87 -4.86
N SER A 79 -7.19 9.84 -3.92
CA SER A 79 -5.90 10.52 -4.08
C SER A 79 -4.79 9.56 -4.44
N MET A 80 -4.29 9.67 -5.69
CA MET A 80 -3.03 9.05 -6.14
C MET A 80 -1.88 10.07 -6.17
N LEU A 81 -2.02 11.18 -5.45
CA LEU A 81 -0.99 12.20 -5.28
C LEU A 81 0.10 11.74 -4.31
N PRO A 82 1.27 12.41 -4.28
CA PRO A 82 2.27 12.20 -3.25
C PRO A 82 1.72 12.44 -1.84
N ALA A 83 2.22 11.68 -0.84
CA ALA A 83 1.73 11.70 0.54
C ALA A 83 1.58 13.10 1.18
N PRO A 84 2.48 14.09 0.95
CA PRO A 84 2.29 15.43 1.52
C PRO A 84 1.02 16.17 1.04
N GLU A 85 0.44 15.75 -0.10
CA GLU A 85 -0.78 16.37 -0.64
C GLU A 85 -2.07 15.81 -0.01
N HIS A 86 -2.00 14.69 0.72
CA HIS A 86 -3.20 14.04 1.25
C HIS A 86 -3.90 14.86 2.34
N ALA A 87 -3.17 15.38 3.33
CA ALA A 87 -3.79 16.15 4.41
C ALA A 87 -4.43 17.47 3.92
N PRO A 88 -3.79 18.28 3.04
CA PRO A 88 -4.46 19.44 2.46
C PRO A 88 -5.69 19.10 1.61
N LEU A 89 -5.69 17.94 0.94
CA LEU A 89 -6.84 17.48 0.15
C LEU A 89 -7.96 16.96 1.05
N LEU A 90 -7.63 16.23 2.10
CA LEU A 90 -8.60 15.77 3.10
C LEU A 90 -9.33 16.93 3.75
N ALA A 91 -8.65 18.05 4.05
CA ALA A 91 -9.29 19.25 4.59
C ALA A 91 -10.41 19.77 3.68
N VAL A 92 -10.17 19.78 2.36
CA VAL A 92 -11.21 20.15 1.37
C VAL A 92 -12.36 19.13 1.38
N CYS A 93 -12.06 17.84 1.45
CA CYS A 93 -13.09 16.80 1.51
C CYS A 93 -13.98 16.97 2.74
N VAL A 94 -13.40 17.17 3.93
CA VAL A 94 -14.15 17.37 5.18
C VAL A 94 -15.03 18.62 5.09
N GLU A 95 -14.49 19.74 4.57
CA GLU A 95 -15.27 20.99 4.39
C GLU A 95 -16.47 20.78 3.47
N ARG A 96 -16.33 19.95 2.44
CA ARG A 96 -17.38 19.69 1.45
C ARG A 96 -18.29 18.50 1.78
N GLY A 97 -18.01 17.77 2.87
CA GLY A 97 -18.74 16.55 3.22
C GLY A 97 -18.48 15.39 2.25
N ALA A 98 -17.34 15.39 1.56
CA ALA A 98 -16.93 14.34 0.64
C ALA A 98 -16.04 13.32 1.35
N HIS A 99 -16.11 12.04 0.96
CA HIS A 99 -15.25 10.98 1.45
C HIS A 99 -13.87 11.06 0.82
N PHE A 100 -12.85 10.52 1.52
CA PHE A 100 -11.47 10.50 1.07
C PHE A 100 -10.93 9.07 1.04
N ALA A 101 -10.16 8.72 0.00
CA ALA A 101 -9.47 7.44 -0.09
C ALA A 101 -8.06 7.60 -0.67
N CYS A 102 -7.08 6.87 -0.12
CA CYS A 102 -5.73 6.77 -0.67
C CYS A 102 -5.07 5.42 -0.35
N SER A 103 -4.00 5.10 -1.10
CA SER A 103 -3.19 3.90 -0.87
C SER A 103 -1.99 4.13 0.05
N SER A 104 -1.78 5.33 0.56
CA SER A 104 -0.62 5.71 1.35
C SER A 104 -0.80 5.40 2.83
N TYR A 105 0.32 5.28 3.54
CA TYR A 105 0.32 5.28 5.01
C TYR A 105 -0.36 6.54 5.56
N VAL A 106 -1.08 6.37 6.66
CA VAL A 106 -1.64 7.49 7.40
C VAL A 106 -0.52 8.35 7.99
N SER A 107 -0.60 9.66 7.84
CA SER A 107 0.31 10.61 8.48
C SER A 107 -0.33 11.30 9.67
N ASP A 108 0.47 11.86 10.58
CA ASP A 108 -0.04 12.63 11.72
C ASP A 108 -0.97 13.76 11.27
N ALA A 109 -0.62 14.46 10.19
CA ALA A 109 -1.45 15.53 9.62
C ALA A 109 -2.80 15.06 9.07
N VAL A 110 -2.93 13.77 8.69
CA VAL A 110 -4.22 13.14 8.36
C VAL A 110 -4.94 12.73 9.64
N LEU A 111 -4.22 12.14 10.62
CA LEU A 111 -4.78 11.75 11.91
C LEU A 111 -5.40 12.93 12.66
N ASP A 112 -4.76 14.09 12.63
CA ASP A 112 -5.25 15.33 13.26
C ASP A 112 -6.64 15.78 12.73
N GLN A 113 -7.00 15.35 11.51
CA GLN A 113 -8.27 15.70 10.87
C GLN A 113 -9.37 14.64 11.06
N VAL A 114 -9.04 13.46 11.56
CA VAL A 114 -9.99 12.34 11.72
C VAL A 114 -11.18 12.72 12.62
N PRO A 115 -11.02 13.43 13.77
CA PRO A 115 -12.16 13.82 14.58
C PRO A 115 -13.15 14.75 13.84
N ALA A 116 -12.65 15.65 13.00
CA ALA A 116 -13.48 16.53 12.18
C ALA A 116 -14.19 15.76 11.07
N ALA A 117 -13.51 14.81 10.44
CA ALA A 117 -14.10 13.92 9.43
C ALA A 117 -15.21 13.05 10.02
N GLU A 118 -14.97 12.45 11.20
CA GLU A 118 -15.98 11.66 11.92
C GLU A 118 -17.21 12.50 12.28
N ALA A 119 -17.01 13.73 12.77
CA ALA A 119 -18.09 14.65 13.10
C ALA A 119 -18.91 15.05 11.87
N ALA A 120 -18.26 15.16 10.69
CA ALA A 120 -18.89 15.48 9.41
C ALA A 120 -19.51 14.25 8.70
N GLY A 121 -19.43 13.04 9.27
CA GLY A 121 -19.89 11.81 8.62
C GLY A 121 -19.03 11.36 7.44
N VAL A 122 -17.79 11.85 7.33
CA VAL A 122 -16.86 11.59 6.21
C VAL A 122 -16.00 10.36 6.52
N VAL A 123 -15.93 9.43 5.56
CA VAL A 123 -15.00 8.30 5.59
C VAL A 123 -13.61 8.78 5.15
N VAL A 124 -12.56 8.42 5.89
CA VAL A 124 -11.16 8.66 5.56
C VAL A 124 -10.47 7.31 5.40
N LEU A 125 -10.50 6.74 4.20
CA LEU A 125 -9.88 5.46 3.91
C LEU A 125 -8.41 5.66 3.53
N THR A 126 -7.52 5.08 4.32
CA THR A 126 -6.08 5.10 4.09
C THR A 126 -5.52 3.68 4.05
N GLU A 127 -4.23 3.55 3.73
CA GLU A 127 -3.56 2.24 3.73
C GLU A 127 -4.33 1.18 2.90
N CYS A 128 -4.84 1.62 1.75
CA CYS A 128 -5.68 0.80 0.89
C CYS A 128 -5.00 0.55 -0.45
N GLY A 129 -3.82 -0.07 -0.40
CA GLY A 129 -2.99 -0.39 -1.56
C GLY A 129 -2.37 -1.78 -1.46
N LEU A 130 -1.10 -1.88 -1.80
CA LEU A 130 -0.33 -3.13 -1.73
C LEU A 130 0.38 -3.28 -0.38
N ASP A 131 1.28 -2.35 -0.08
CA ASP A 131 2.05 -2.17 1.15
C ASP A 131 2.23 -0.64 1.34
N PRO A 132 1.30 -0.05 2.07
CA PRO A 132 0.26 -0.63 2.94
C PRO A 132 -1.04 -1.03 2.22
N GLY A 133 -1.66 -2.13 2.66
CA GLY A 133 -2.99 -2.57 2.24
C GLY A 133 -3.12 -4.10 2.22
N ILE A 134 -2.70 -4.77 1.14
CA ILE A 134 -2.79 -6.24 1.04
C ILE A 134 -1.96 -6.91 2.13
N ASP A 135 -0.82 -6.34 2.51
CA ASP A 135 0.00 -6.82 3.63
C ASP A 135 -0.77 -6.85 4.96
N HIS A 136 -1.60 -5.84 5.21
CA HIS A 136 -2.46 -5.79 6.40
C HIS A 136 -3.54 -6.87 6.34
N LEU A 137 -4.16 -7.07 5.17
CA LEU A 137 -5.16 -8.14 4.98
C LEU A 137 -4.54 -9.51 5.29
N PHE A 138 -3.31 -9.76 4.80
CA PHE A 138 -2.59 -11.00 5.07
C PHE A 138 -2.26 -11.16 6.55
N ALA A 139 -1.77 -10.10 7.20
CA ALA A 139 -1.45 -10.13 8.63
C ALA A 139 -2.67 -10.48 9.48
N HIS A 140 -3.81 -9.80 9.30
CA HIS A 140 -5.04 -10.07 10.04
C HIS A 140 -5.58 -11.49 9.80
N SER A 141 -5.51 -12.00 8.57
CA SER A 141 -5.90 -13.37 8.23
C SER A 141 -5.03 -14.41 8.96
N LEU A 142 -3.70 -14.21 8.99
CA LEU A 142 -2.78 -15.12 9.68
C LEU A 142 -2.93 -15.06 11.21
N ILE A 143 -3.09 -13.87 11.77
CA ILE A 143 -3.27 -13.67 13.22
C ILE A 143 -4.52 -14.39 13.69
N ALA A 144 -5.66 -14.21 13.02
CA ALA A 144 -6.91 -14.88 13.39
C ALA A 144 -6.81 -16.41 13.37
N ARG A 145 -6.08 -16.97 12.38
CA ARG A 145 -5.85 -18.42 12.28
C ARG A 145 -4.95 -18.92 13.41
N ALA A 146 -3.88 -18.18 13.71
CA ALA A 146 -2.99 -18.51 14.81
C ALA A 146 -3.72 -18.43 16.17
N GLU A 147 -4.58 -17.43 16.37
CA GLU A 147 -5.41 -17.29 17.56
C GLU A 147 -6.39 -18.45 17.76
N ALA A 148 -6.97 -18.94 16.67
CA ALA A 148 -7.88 -20.08 16.70
C ALA A 148 -7.20 -21.37 17.17
N GLU A 149 -5.91 -21.55 16.85
CA GLU A 149 -5.14 -22.76 17.21
C GLU A 149 -4.41 -22.64 18.54
N ILE A 150 -3.79 -21.50 18.82
CA ILE A 150 -2.99 -21.28 20.05
C ILE A 150 -3.84 -20.78 21.21
N GLY A 151 -4.90 -20.02 20.92
CA GLY A 151 -5.76 -19.34 21.88
C GLY A 151 -5.24 -17.94 22.26
N ALA A 152 -6.10 -16.92 22.09
CA ALA A 152 -5.77 -15.52 22.37
C ALA A 152 -5.38 -15.26 23.84
N GLY A 153 -5.91 -16.04 24.79
CA GLY A 153 -5.59 -15.95 26.22
C GLY A 153 -4.32 -16.69 26.64
N ALA A 154 -3.74 -17.52 25.76
CA ALA A 154 -2.52 -18.27 26.06
C ALA A 154 -1.29 -17.35 25.97
N ALA A 155 -0.33 -17.54 26.87
CA ALA A 155 0.98 -16.89 26.73
C ALA A 155 1.72 -17.49 25.54
N ALA A 156 2.22 -16.65 24.66
CA ALA A 156 2.98 -17.08 23.48
C ALA A 156 4.07 -16.07 23.12
N SER A 157 5.04 -16.50 22.32
CA SER A 157 5.92 -15.63 21.55
C SER A 157 5.63 -15.76 20.06
N TYR A 158 5.94 -14.72 19.29
CA TYR A 158 5.69 -14.75 17.85
C TYR A 158 6.77 -14.04 17.03
N ARG A 159 6.86 -14.46 15.78
CA ARG A 159 7.65 -13.82 14.74
C ARG A 159 6.74 -13.48 13.57
N LEU A 160 6.52 -12.18 13.34
CA LEU A 160 5.80 -11.67 12.18
C LEU A 160 6.77 -10.95 11.26
N THR A 161 6.80 -11.36 10.00
CA THR A 161 7.55 -10.68 8.95
C THR A 161 6.63 -10.39 7.77
N SER A 162 6.70 -9.18 7.24
CA SER A 162 6.01 -8.75 6.03
C SER A 162 7.04 -8.14 5.08
N TYR A 163 7.35 -8.83 3.99
CA TYR A 163 8.31 -8.35 3.00
C TYR A 163 7.64 -8.14 1.65
N CYS A 164 7.71 -6.91 1.15
CA CYS A 164 7.11 -6.51 -0.12
C CYS A 164 8.16 -5.95 -1.08
N GLY A 165 8.11 -6.33 -2.35
CA GLY A 165 8.98 -5.79 -3.38
C GLY A 165 8.31 -5.71 -4.75
N GLY A 166 8.43 -4.54 -5.39
CA GLY A 166 8.31 -4.43 -6.84
C GLY A 166 9.70 -4.62 -7.44
N ILE A 167 9.89 -5.66 -8.22
CA ILE A 167 11.16 -6.10 -8.78
C ILE A 167 11.01 -6.34 -10.30
N PRO A 168 12.10 -6.38 -11.09
CA PRO A 168 12.01 -6.83 -12.48
C PRO A 168 11.59 -8.30 -12.57
N ALA A 169 10.67 -8.62 -13.46
CA ALA A 169 10.30 -10.02 -13.74
C ALA A 169 11.50 -10.79 -14.34
N VAL A 170 12.28 -10.12 -15.20
CA VAL A 170 13.56 -10.62 -15.69
C VAL A 170 14.67 -9.77 -15.06
N PRO A 171 15.55 -10.37 -14.23
CA PRO A 171 16.64 -9.64 -13.58
C PRO A 171 17.55 -8.93 -14.58
N ASN A 172 17.85 -7.65 -14.31
CA ASN A 172 18.89 -6.88 -15.01
C ASN A 172 20.13 -6.72 -14.12
N ASP A 173 21.20 -6.10 -14.65
CA ASP A 173 22.44 -5.87 -13.90
C ASP A 173 22.25 -4.96 -12.68
N PHE A 174 21.30 -4.03 -12.74
CA PHE A 174 20.95 -3.12 -11.65
C PHE A 174 20.04 -3.78 -10.60
N LYS A 175 19.51 -4.99 -10.86
CA LYS A 175 18.59 -5.74 -9.98
C LYS A 175 17.31 -4.98 -9.61
N TYR A 176 16.96 -3.94 -10.38
CA TYR A 176 15.77 -3.11 -10.12
C TYR A 176 15.23 -2.45 -11.41
N ARG A 177 13.93 -2.14 -11.38
CA ARG A 177 13.20 -1.25 -12.30
C ARG A 177 12.17 -0.46 -11.52
N PHE A 178 11.93 0.77 -11.94
CA PHE A 178 11.02 1.65 -11.22
C PHE A 178 9.57 1.44 -11.71
N SER A 179 8.77 0.74 -10.90
CA SER A 179 7.33 0.52 -11.12
C SER A 179 6.43 1.44 -10.30
N TRP A 180 7.02 2.31 -9.46
CA TRP A 180 6.34 3.34 -8.69
C TRP A 180 7.25 4.56 -8.49
N ALA A 181 6.81 5.56 -7.68
CA ALA A 181 7.47 6.85 -7.53
C ALA A 181 8.98 6.74 -7.22
N PRO A 182 9.89 7.07 -8.16
CA PRO A 182 11.34 6.86 -8.00
C PRO A 182 11.94 7.60 -6.80
N ALA A 183 11.51 8.84 -6.57
CA ALA A 183 11.94 9.61 -5.39
C ALA A 183 11.48 8.95 -4.08
N GLY A 184 10.32 8.29 -4.07
CA GLY A 184 9.80 7.55 -2.93
C GLY A 184 10.70 6.36 -2.57
N VAL A 185 11.25 5.66 -3.56
CA VAL A 185 12.20 4.54 -3.35
C VAL A 185 13.46 5.03 -2.64
N LEU A 186 14.10 6.09 -3.16
CA LEU A 186 15.34 6.60 -2.58
C LEU A 186 15.12 7.23 -1.20
N ASN A 187 14.01 7.95 -1.00
CA ASN A 187 13.68 8.55 0.30
C ASN A 187 13.36 7.50 1.36
N ALA A 188 12.72 6.38 0.99
CA ALA A 188 12.49 5.28 1.92
C ALA A 188 13.81 4.68 2.42
N LEU A 189 14.82 4.57 1.56
CA LEU A 189 16.15 4.11 1.97
C LEU A 189 16.86 5.09 2.92
N ARG A 190 16.65 6.40 2.78
CA ARG A 190 17.25 7.44 3.66
C ARG A 190 16.55 7.58 5.01
N SER A 191 15.37 7.01 5.16
CA SER A 191 14.61 7.09 6.42
C SER A 191 14.99 5.93 7.33
N PRO A 192 15.28 6.17 8.63
CA PRO A 192 15.49 5.10 9.58
C PRO A 192 14.32 4.12 9.62
N ALA A 193 14.62 2.86 9.87
CA ALA A 193 13.62 1.82 10.05
C ALA A 193 13.65 1.30 11.49
N ARG A 194 12.50 1.33 12.18
CA ARG A 194 12.33 0.81 13.52
C ARG A 194 11.49 -0.48 13.49
N TYR A 195 11.94 -1.51 14.16
CA TYR A 195 11.33 -2.84 14.14
C TYR A 195 11.68 -3.61 15.43
N VAL A 196 11.11 -4.79 15.62
CA VAL A 196 11.45 -5.67 16.75
C VAL A 196 12.28 -6.84 16.24
N GLU A 197 13.43 -7.07 16.88
CA GLU A 197 14.31 -8.22 16.63
C GLU A 197 14.84 -8.75 17.97
N ASP A 198 14.86 -10.07 18.13
CA ASP A 198 15.25 -10.76 19.37
C ASP A 198 14.53 -10.23 20.63
N GLY A 199 13.25 -9.87 20.47
CA GLY A 199 12.40 -9.36 21.55
C GLY A 199 12.66 -7.92 21.96
N ALA A 200 13.49 -7.18 21.23
CA ALA A 200 13.83 -5.78 21.51
C ALA A 200 13.55 -4.87 20.32
N GLU A 201 13.11 -3.63 20.61
CA GLU A 201 13.04 -2.60 19.59
C GLU A 201 14.44 -2.25 19.08
N THR A 202 14.58 -2.24 17.78
CA THR A 202 15.83 -2.00 17.06
C THR A 202 15.62 -0.95 15.98
N THR A 203 16.62 -0.11 15.74
CA THR A 203 16.60 0.91 14.69
C THR A 203 17.76 0.68 13.72
N ALA A 204 17.44 0.61 12.44
CA ALA A 204 18.42 0.67 11.36
C ALA A 204 18.42 2.11 10.79
N ASP A 205 19.44 2.90 11.08
CA ASP A 205 19.57 4.27 10.60
C ASP A 205 19.63 4.32 9.06
N ARG A 206 20.22 3.28 8.49
CA ARG A 206 20.30 3.03 7.06
C ARG A 206 19.77 1.65 6.78
N PRO A 207 18.50 1.51 6.37
CA PRO A 207 17.83 0.22 6.24
C PRO A 207 18.59 -0.81 5.40
N TRP A 208 19.27 -0.37 4.33
CA TRP A 208 20.05 -1.28 3.48
C TRP A 208 21.26 -1.92 4.18
N GLU A 209 21.80 -1.31 5.25
CA GLU A 209 22.90 -1.90 6.03
C GLU A 209 22.42 -3.11 6.88
N ALA A 210 21.09 -3.21 7.11
CA ALA A 210 20.45 -4.35 7.77
C ALA A 210 19.93 -5.41 6.77
N THR A 211 20.38 -5.36 5.51
CA THR A 211 19.98 -6.31 4.47
C THR A 211 20.48 -7.73 4.82
N ARG A 212 19.58 -8.71 4.65
CA ARG A 212 19.89 -10.12 4.86
C ARG A 212 19.30 -11.00 3.76
N PRO A 213 19.90 -12.17 3.48
CA PRO A 213 19.32 -13.17 2.58
C PRO A 213 17.99 -13.69 3.10
N HIS A 214 17.06 -13.94 2.20
CA HIS A 214 15.75 -14.50 2.50
C HIS A 214 15.30 -15.46 1.40
N LEU A 215 14.70 -16.58 1.79
CA LEU A 215 14.22 -17.59 0.86
C LEU A 215 12.68 -17.62 0.84
N ILE A 216 12.10 -17.55 -0.35
CA ILE A 216 10.66 -17.75 -0.57
C ILE A 216 10.50 -18.84 -1.62
N ASP A 217 9.94 -19.98 -1.22
CA ASP A 217 9.71 -21.14 -2.10
C ASP A 217 10.95 -21.60 -2.90
N GLY A 218 12.14 -21.44 -2.31
CA GLY A 218 13.43 -21.83 -2.92
C GLY A 218 14.10 -20.73 -3.75
N GLU A 219 13.44 -19.62 -4.01
CA GLU A 219 14.05 -18.44 -4.65
C GLU A 219 14.73 -17.54 -3.61
N ALA A 220 15.94 -17.09 -3.92
CA ALA A 220 16.72 -16.22 -3.04
C ALA A 220 16.41 -14.75 -3.30
N PHE A 221 16.20 -14.04 -2.21
CA PHE A 221 15.96 -12.59 -2.18
C PHE A 221 16.86 -11.94 -1.12
N GLU A 222 16.94 -10.62 -1.18
CA GLU A 222 17.49 -9.77 -0.13
C GLU A 222 16.38 -8.96 0.50
N VAL A 223 16.32 -8.93 1.84
CA VAL A 223 15.29 -8.19 2.56
C VAL A 223 15.91 -7.25 3.58
N TYR A 224 15.28 -6.10 3.80
CA TYR A 224 15.68 -5.14 4.83
C TYR A 224 14.44 -4.47 5.46
N PRO A 225 14.54 -4.02 6.74
CA PRO A 225 13.44 -3.34 7.40
C PRO A 225 13.10 -2.04 6.68
N ASN A 226 11.83 -1.65 6.68
CA ASN A 226 11.36 -0.45 6.00
C ASN A 226 10.47 0.37 6.92
N ARG A 227 10.78 1.67 7.10
CA ARG A 227 10.01 2.60 7.91
C ARG A 227 9.87 2.15 9.38
N ASP A 228 8.82 2.61 10.07
CA ASP A 228 8.52 2.23 11.44
C ASP A 228 7.50 1.08 11.47
N SER A 229 7.95 -0.11 11.87
CA SER A 229 7.09 -1.28 12.03
C SER A 229 6.39 -1.33 13.40
N VAL A 230 6.93 -0.66 14.41
CA VAL A 230 6.49 -0.83 15.80
C VAL A 230 5.02 -0.43 16.06
N PRO A 231 4.48 0.66 15.50
CA PRO A 231 3.06 1.00 15.65
C PRO A 231 2.09 -0.06 15.14
N PHE A 232 2.53 -0.88 14.18
CA PHE A 232 1.70 -1.95 13.62
C PHE A 232 1.54 -3.16 14.54
N VAL A 233 2.34 -3.29 15.60
CA VAL A 233 2.13 -4.29 16.66
C VAL A 233 0.77 -4.08 17.31
N GLU A 234 0.42 -2.83 17.63
CA GLU A 234 -0.88 -2.46 18.17
C GLU A 234 -1.97 -2.48 17.09
N GLN A 235 -1.69 -1.91 15.92
CA GLN A 235 -2.65 -1.82 14.81
C GLN A 235 -3.16 -3.20 14.34
N TYR A 236 -2.31 -4.24 14.37
CA TYR A 236 -2.72 -5.59 13.96
C TYR A 236 -3.52 -6.34 15.03
N GLY A 237 -3.65 -5.76 16.23
CA GLY A 237 -4.50 -6.33 17.30
C GLY A 237 -4.03 -7.69 17.80
N LEU A 238 -2.72 -7.97 17.77
CA LEU A 238 -2.15 -9.19 18.31
C LEU A 238 -2.50 -9.33 19.79
N PRO A 239 -2.81 -10.55 20.29
CA PRO A 239 -3.15 -10.76 21.69
C PRO A 239 -2.11 -10.17 22.64
N GLY A 240 -2.52 -9.40 23.64
CA GLY A 240 -1.60 -8.78 24.61
C GLY A 240 -0.80 -9.77 25.45
N THR A 241 -1.20 -11.05 25.46
CA THR A 241 -0.46 -12.16 26.07
C THR A 241 0.66 -12.70 25.18
N TRP A 242 0.70 -12.31 23.91
CA TRP A 242 1.73 -12.71 22.96
C TRP A 242 2.84 -11.67 22.91
N LYS A 243 4.09 -12.11 22.95
CA LYS A 243 5.25 -11.22 22.92
C LYS A 243 5.99 -11.32 21.57
N PRO A 244 6.31 -10.21 20.92
CA PRO A 244 7.09 -10.23 19.69
C PRO A 244 8.53 -10.65 19.98
N GLU A 245 8.99 -11.74 19.35
CA GLU A 245 10.42 -12.04 19.17
C GLU A 245 10.94 -11.30 17.94
N THR A 246 10.12 -11.24 16.88
CA THR A 246 10.41 -10.50 15.65
C THR A 246 9.12 -9.85 15.17
N PHE A 247 9.19 -8.57 14.83
CA PHE A 247 8.12 -7.86 14.12
C PHE A 247 8.74 -6.89 13.12
N VAL A 248 8.74 -7.28 11.86
CA VAL A 248 9.39 -6.52 10.78
C VAL A 248 8.44 -6.38 9.61
N ARG A 249 8.22 -5.14 9.20
CA ARG A 249 7.71 -4.79 7.88
C ARG A 249 8.88 -4.28 7.07
N GLY A 250 9.10 -4.85 5.91
CA GLY A 250 10.34 -4.61 5.19
C GLY A 250 10.19 -4.70 3.68
N THR A 251 11.27 -4.37 3.02
CA THR A 251 11.37 -4.38 1.57
C THR A 251 12.08 -5.64 1.10
N LEU A 252 11.60 -6.20 0.00
CA LEU A 252 12.18 -7.34 -0.70
C LEU A 252 12.85 -6.87 -1.99
N ARG A 253 14.02 -7.41 -2.27
CA ARG A 253 14.82 -7.17 -3.49
C ARG A 253 15.34 -8.49 -4.06
N LEU A 254 15.71 -8.48 -5.33
CA LEU A 254 16.39 -9.61 -5.96
C LEU A 254 17.75 -9.87 -5.29
N ASP A 255 18.14 -11.12 -5.25
CA ASP A 255 19.50 -11.51 -4.81
C ASP A 255 20.57 -10.77 -5.60
N GLY A 256 21.57 -10.22 -4.88
CA GLY A 256 22.62 -9.36 -5.41
C GLY A 256 22.27 -7.89 -5.58
N TRP A 257 21.09 -7.43 -5.14
CA TRP A 257 20.68 -6.02 -5.19
C TRP A 257 21.61 -5.13 -4.35
N LEU A 258 21.97 -5.56 -3.15
CA LEU A 258 22.85 -4.79 -2.26
C LEU A 258 24.16 -4.43 -2.96
N ARG A 259 24.77 -5.39 -3.65
CA ARG A 259 25.99 -5.16 -4.42
C ARG A 259 25.77 -4.30 -5.67
N ALA A 260 24.66 -4.51 -6.37
CA ALA A 260 24.34 -3.74 -7.57
C ALA A 260 24.07 -2.25 -7.28
N TRP A 261 23.66 -1.93 -6.05
CA TRP A 261 23.32 -0.57 -5.61
C TRP A 261 24.42 0.14 -4.83
N ASP A 262 25.61 -0.41 -4.71
CA ASP A 262 26.71 0.15 -3.92
C ASP A 262 26.96 1.64 -4.24
N ALA A 263 27.07 1.99 -5.54
CA ALA A 263 27.22 3.38 -5.98
C ALA A 263 26.02 4.28 -5.62
N VAL A 264 24.80 3.72 -5.61
CA VAL A 264 23.60 4.47 -5.19
C VAL A 264 23.66 4.75 -3.69
N PHE A 265 24.10 3.79 -2.88
CA PHE A 265 24.25 4.00 -1.43
C PHE A 265 25.25 5.09 -1.09
N GLU A 266 26.37 5.18 -1.82
CA GLU A 266 27.33 6.28 -1.62
C GLU A 266 26.69 7.65 -1.93
N GLU A 267 25.89 7.75 -2.98
CA GLU A 267 25.12 8.96 -3.28
C GLU A 267 24.06 9.26 -2.18
N LEU A 268 23.39 8.25 -1.63
CA LEU A 268 22.41 8.41 -0.56
C LEU A 268 23.07 8.88 0.74
N LYS A 269 24.32 8.44 1.02
CA LYS A 269 25.09 8.90 2.20
C LYS A 269 25.52 10.35 2.10
N ALA A 270 25.91 10.79 0.91
CA ALA A 270 26.53 12.09 0.67
C ALA A 270 25.56 13.15 0.13
N GLY A 271 24.47 12.73 -0.53
CA GLY A 271 23.64 13.62 -1.33
C GLY A 271 22.65 14.46 -0.52
N ASP A 272 22.50 15.70 -0.93
CA ASP A 272 21.39 16.56 -0.52
C ASP A 272 20.09 16.21 -1.27
N ASP A 273 18.96 16.79 -0.87
CA ASP A 273 17.65 16.49 -1.47
C ASP A 273 17.56 16.82 -2.97
N ARG A 274 18.32 17.81 -3.46
CA ARG A 274 18.38 18.15 -4.89
C ARG A 274 19.10 17.07 -5.66
N ARG A 275 20.24 16.59 -5.15
CA ARG A 275 21.01 15.49 -5.77
C ARG A 275 20.20 14.22 -5.77
N ILE A 276 19.52 13.87 -4.68
CA ILE A 276 18.68 12.67 -4.59
C ILE A 276 17.49 12.73 -5.56
N THR A 277 16.86 13.90 -5.70
CA THR A 277 15.80 14.10 -6.68
C THR A 277 16.32 13.91 -8.12
N ALA A 278 17.49 14.45 -8.44
CA ALA A 278 18.13 14.29 -9.74
C ALA A 278 18.52 12.83 -10.00
N LEU A 279 19.10 12.15 -9.01
CA LEU A 279 19.46 10.73 -9.09
C LEU A 279 18.22 9.86 -9.33
N ALA A 280 17.11 10.11 -8.63
CA ALA A 280 15.87 9.39 -8.84
C ALA A 280 15.35 9.50 -10.28
N GLN A 281 15.44 10.71 -10.86
CA GLN A 281 15.04 10.94 -12.25
C GLN A 281 16.00 10.28 -13.25
N GLU A 282 17.28 10.28 -12.97
CA GLU A 282 18.31 9.63 -13.79
C GLU A 282 18.09 8.11 -13.81
N LEU A 283 17.98 7.49 -12.65
CA LEU A 283 17.78 6.05 -12.51
C LEU A 283 16.46 5.60 -13.15
N ALA A 284 15.38 6.39 -12.97
CA ALA A 284 14.08 6.07 -13.56
C ALA A 284 14.11 6.11 -15.10
N ARG A 285 14.93 6.97 -15.70
CA ARG A 285 15.12 7.00 -17.17
C ARG A 285 15.98 5.85 -17.67
N THR A 286 16.95 5.41 -16.85
CA THR A 286 17.88 4.33 -17.21
C THR A 286 17.25 2.95 -17.03
N TYR A 287 16.41 2.79 -16.01
CA TYR A 287 15.81 1.51 -15.63
C TYR A 287 14.28 1.58 -15.51
N PRO A 288 13.55 2.02 -16.55
CA PRO A 288 12.09 2.05 -16.52
C PRO A 288 11.52 0.63 -16.62
N THR A 289 10.28 0.44 -16.20
CA THR A 289 9.44 -0.66 -16.68
C THR A 289 8.98 -0.33 -18.11
N THR A 290 8.92 -1.34 -18.96
CA THR A 290 8.49 -1.21 -20.37
C THR A 290 7.56 -2.35 -20.72
N ASP A 291 6.92 -2.31 -21.88
CA ASP A 291 6.06 -3.40 -22.38
C ASP A 291 6.81 -4.72 -22.58
N ALA A 292 8.14 -4.68 -22.73
CA ALA A 292 8.99 -5.87 -22.86
C ALA A 292 9.62 -6.29 -21.51
N ASP A 293 9.77 -5.35 -20.59
CA ASP A 293 10.43 -5.54 -19.29
C ASP A 293 9.42 -5.33 -18.16
N HIS A 294 8.59 -6.33 -17.94
CA HIS A 294 7.55 -6.28 -16.92
C HIS A 294 8.13 -6.20 -15.50
N ASP A 295 7.36 -5.62 -14.61
CA ASP A 295 7.58 -5.74 -13.17
C ASP A 295 7.02 -7.07 -12.64
N ARG A 296 7.49 -7.45 -11.46
CA ARG A 296 6.95 -8.52 -10.61
C ARG A 296 6.77 -7.96 -9.21
N VAL A 297 5.62 -8.17 -8.63
CA VAL A 297 5.33 -7.87 -7.23
C VAL A 297 5.41 -9.17 -6.44
N VAL A 298 6.26 -9.20 -5.42
CA VAL A 298 6.30 -10.28 -4.42
C VAL A 298 5.98 -9.67 -3.07
N LEU A 299 4.93 -10.18 -2.43
CA LEU A 299 4.57 -9.84 -1.04
C LEU A 299 4.41 -11.14 -0.26
N ALA A 300 5.27 -11.33 0.75
CA ALA A 300 5.21 -12.46 1.66
C ALA A 300 5.00 -11.98 3.09
N VAL A 301 3.88 -12.36 3.69
CA VAL A 301 3.63 -12.15 5.12
C VAL A 301 3.66 -13.51 5.81
N SER A 302 4.52 -13.65 6.81
CA SER A 302 4.67 -14.89 7.58
C SER A 302 4.47 -14.61 9.06
N LEU A 303 3.81 -15.54 9.74
CA LEU A 303 3.61 -15.52 11.18
C LEU A 303 3.91 -16.89 11.75
N ASP A 304 4.86 -16.95 12.69
CA ASP A 304 5.17 -18.12 13.49
C ASP A 304 4.84 -17.82 14.95
N VAL A 305 4.07 -18.68 15.60
CA VAL A 305 3.65 -18.53 17.01
C VAL A 305 4.07 -19.75 17.79
N ARG A 306 4.63 -19.53 18.97
CA ARG A 306 5.01 -20.57 19.94
C ARG A 306 4.31 -20.31 21.26
N GLY A 307 3.33 -21.13 21.58
CA GLY A 307 2.60 -21.11 22.86
C GLY A 307 3.45 -21.63 24.01
N GLY A 308 3.21 -21.10 25.21
CA GLY A 308 3.89 -21.51 26.44
C GLY A 308 3.69 -22.99 26.81
N SER A 309 2.63 -23.64 26.31
CA SER A 309 2.37 -25.07 26.44
C SER A 309 3.20 -25.96 25.49
N GLY A 310 3.98 -25.35 24.59
CA GLY A 310 4.72 -26.04 23.54
C GLY A 310 3.94 -26.20 22.21
N ALA A 311 2.71 -25.76 22.14
CA ALA A 311 1.96 -25.67 20.87
C ALA A 311 2.66 -24.69 19.93
N THR A 312 2.73 -25.02 18.64
CA THR A 312 3.30 -24.17 17.60
C THR A 312 2.31 -24.03 16.46
N TRP A 313 2.33 -22.86 15.81
CA TRP A 313 1.60 -22.61 14.61
C TRP A 313 2.46 -21.78 13.65
N SER A 314 2.40 -22.07 12.38
CA SER A 314 3.09 -21.32 11.33
C SER A 314 2.16 -21.07 10.16
N GLY A 315 2.22 -19.88 9.58
CA GLY A 315 1.46 -19.55 8.39
C GLY A 315 2.14 -18.51 7.52
N ARG A 316 1.87 -18.60 6.21
CA ARG A 316 2.35 -17.63 5.23
C ARG A 316 1.30 -17.34 4.18
N CYS A 317 1.08 -16.06 3.91
CA CYS A 317 0.42 -15.57 2.69
C CYS A 317 1.48 -15.09 1.71
N LEU A 318 1.34 -15.48 0.45
CA LEU A 318 2.24 -15.09 -0.63
C LEU A 318 1.44 -14.61 -1.84
N LEU A 319 1.69 -13.36 -2.23
CA LEU A 319 1.32 -12.82 -3.54
C LEU A 319 2.60 -12.76 -4.37
N ASP A 320 2.54 -13.34 -5.56
CA ASP A 320 3.61 -13.32 -6.56
C ASP A 320 2.96 -13.11 -7.92
N LEU A 321 3.06 -11.89 -8.42
CA LEU A 321 2.35 -11.46 -9.62
C LEU A 321 3.31 -10.76 -10.58
N VAL A 322 3.33 -11.22 -11.83
CA VAL A 322 4.07 -10.58 -12.93
C VAL A 322 3.11 -9.66 -13.69
N GLY A 323 3.58 -8.47 -14.01
CA GLY A 323 2.87 -7.53 -14.89
C GLY A 323 2.75 -8.04 -16.32
N THR A 324 1.91 -7.38 -17.10
CA THR A 324 1.69 -7.68 -18.52
C THR A 324 1.99 -6.45 -19.37
N ALA A 325 1.88 -6.58 -20.69
CA ALA A 325 2.00 -5.43 -21.59
C ALA A 325 0.92 -4.37 -21.36
N GLU A 326 -0.24 -4.79 -20.87
CA GLU A 326 -1.40 -3.90 -20.63
C GLU A 326 -1.34 -3.23 -19.27
N GLU A 327 -0.76 -3.91 -18.26
CA GLU A 327 -0.76 -3.40 -16.89
C GLU A 327 0.39 -3.95 -16.05
N SER A 328 1.10 -3.08 -15.34
CA SER A 328 2.11 -3.50 -14.37
C SER A 328 1.49 -4.21 -13.18
N ALA A 329 2.23 -5.17 -12.57
CA ALA A 329 1.80 -5.85 -11.36
C ALA A 329 1.58 -4.85 -10.21
N MET A 330 2.44 -3.83 -10.10
CA MET A 330 2.30 -2.76 -9.10
C MET A 330 1.00 -1.99 -9.28
N ALA A 331 0.70 -1.53 -10.50
CA ALA A 331 -0.53 -0.79 -10.79
C ALA A 331 -1.77 -1.62 -10.47
N ARG A 332 -1.78 -2.91 -10.82
CA ARG A 332 -2.87 -3.82 -10.53
C ARG A 332 -3.09 -3.97 -9.02
N CYS A 333 -2.05 -4.34 -8.29
CA CYS A 333 -2.18 -4.58 -6.85
C CYS A 333 -2.64 -3.32 -6.11
N VAL A 334 -2.05 -2.16 -6.38
CA VAL A 334 -2.39 -0.90 -5.70
C VAL A 334 -3.78 -0.42 -6.09
N SER A 335 -4.05 -0.28 -7.40
CA SER A 335 -5.30 0.34 -7.85
C SER A 335 -6.53 -0.53 -7.63
N ARG A 336 -6.41 -1.88 -7.74
CA ARG A 336 -7.51 -2.79 -7.48
C ARG A 336 -7.92 -2.78 -6.00
N THR A 337 -6.95 -2.79 -5.09
CA THR A 337 -7.23 -2.69 -3.65
C THR A 337 -7.91 -1.37 -3.32
N LEU A 338 -7.43 -0.27 -3.90
CA LEU A 338 -8.03 1.04 -3.69
C LEU A 338 -9.46 1.12 -4.26
N ALA A 339 -9.69 0.57 -5.45
CA ALA A 339 -11.03 0.50 -6.05
C ALA A 339 -12.01 -0.35 -5.22
N LEU A 340 -11.52 -1.47 -4.63
CA LEU A 340 -12.30 -2.25 -3.70
C LEU A 340 -12.72 -1.42 -2.48
N GLY A 341 -11.78 -0.66 -1.89
CA GLY A 341 -12.08 0.25 -0.79
C GLY A 341 -13.08 1.35 -1.17
N VAL A 342 -12.94 1.93 -2.37
CA VAL A 342 -13.91 2.92 -2.91
C VAL A 342 -15.31 2.31 -3.03
N ARG A 343 -15.42 1.07 -3.52
CA ARG A 343 -16.70 0.35 -3.58
C ARG A 343 -17.35 0.21 -2.21
N HIS A 344 -16.55 -0.07 -1.16
CA HIS A 344 -17.03 -0.13 0.22
C HIS A 344 -17.39 1.24 0.83
N ILE A 345 -16.87 2.34 0.30
CA ILE A 345 -17.39 3.68 0.63
C ILE A 345 -18.74 3.87 -0.07
N LEU A 346 -18.83 3.55 -1.37
CA LEU A 346 -20.05 3.73 -2.17
C LEU A 346 -21.24 2.92 -1.66
N ASP A 347 -21.01 1.72 -1.13
CA ASP A 347 -22.05 0.85 -0.55
C ASP A 347 -22.38 1.16 0.92
N GLY A 348 -21.68 2.13 1.54
CA GLY A 348 -21.90 2.57 2.92
C GLY A 348 -21.43 1.57 3.98
N SER A 349 -20.57 0.59 3.64
CA SER A 349 -20.10 -0.44 4.56
C SER A 349 -18.92 0.00 5.46
N LEU A 350 -18.35 1.19 5.21
CA LEU A 350 -17.30 1.78 6.04
C LEU A 350 -17.87 2.84 7.00
N PRO A 351 -17.38 2.87 8.26
CA PRO A 351 -17.81 3.90 9.22
C PRO A 351 -17.19 5.26 8.89
N PRO A 352 -17.77 6.38 9.39
CA PRO A 352 -17.14 7.70 9.31
C PRO A 352 -15.86 7.73 10.16
N GLY A 353 -14.98 8.67 9.84
CA GLY A 353 -13.66 8.78 10.43
C GLY A 353 -12.64 7.87 9.74
N LEU A 354 -11.58 7.51 10.44
CA LEU A 354 -10.49 6.71 9.88
C LEU A 354 -10.92 5.26 9.64
N ALA A 355 -10.69 4.80 8.43
CA ALA A 355 -10.79 3.41 8.02
C ALA A 355 -9.52 2.97 7.28
N ARG A 356 -9.17 1.71 7.40
CA ARG A 356 -8.06 1.08 6.67
C ARG A 356 -8.58 -0.13 5.87
N ALA A 357 -7.79 -0.64 4.95
CA ALA A 357 -8.14 -1.85 4.20
C ALA A 357 -8.49 -3.01 5.16
N ALA A 358 -7.67 -3.20 6.19
CA ALA A 358 -7.84 -4.26 7.18
C ALA A 358 -7.95 -3.69 8.60
N GLU A 359 -9.01 -4.07 9.30
CA GLU A 359 -9.21 -3.76 10.73
C GLU A 359 -9.76 -4.97 11.48
N THR A 360 -10.32 -5.94 10.76
CA THR A 360 -10.84 -7.19 11.33
C THR A 360 -10.50 -8.37 10.43
N ALA A 361 -10.39 -9.56 11.03
CA ALA A 361 -10.17 -10.79 10.27
C ALA A 361 -11.29 -11.07 9.26
N GLU A 362 -12.56 -10.84 9.63
CA GLU A 362 -13.70 -11.07 8.75
C GLU A 362 -13.65 -10.16 7.51
N ARG A 363 -13.36 -8.86 7.68
CA ARG A 363 -13.21 -7.93 6.56
C ARG A 363 -12.02 -8.35 5.69
N SER A 364 -10.91 -8.74 6.30
CA SER A 364 -9.70 -9.16 5.59
C SER A 364 -9.98 -10.38 4.71
N GLU A 365 -10.61 -11.42 5.23
CA GLU A 365 -10.93 -12.62 4.45
C GLU A 365 -11.88 -12.30 3.29
N ARG A 366 -12.87 -11.44 3.50
CA ARG A 366 -13.80 -11.00 2.44
C ARG A 366 -13.07 -10.24 1.34
N TRP A 367 -12.27 -9.24 1.72
CA TRP A 367 -11.52 -8.43 0.75
C TRP A 367 -10.48 -9.27 -0.02
N LEU A 368 -9.79 -10.19 0.64
CA LEU A 368 -8.87 -11.11 -0.01
C LEU A 368 -9.57 -12.01 -1.03
N ALA A 369 -10.76 -12.52 -0.71
CA ALA A 369 -11.55 -13.31 -1.65
C ALA A 369 -12.03 -12.50 -2.85
N GLU A 370 -12.34 -11.21 -2.67
CA GLU A 370 -12.72 -10.31 -3.75
C GLU A 370 -11.52 -9.96 -4.63
N LEU A 371 -10.38 -9.59 -4.05
CA LEU A 371 -9.14 -9.28 -4.77
C LEU A 371 -8.66 -10.47 -5.61
N ALA A 372 -8.75 -11.70 -5.07
CA ALA A 372 -8.37 -12.90 -5.81
C ALA A 372 -9.25 -13.10 -7.07
N ARG A 373 -10.57 -12.85 -6.97
CA ARG A 373 -11.50 -12.89 -8.12
C ARG A 373 -11.25 -11.77 -9.13
N GLU A 374 -10.68 -10.65 -8.68
CA GLU A 374 -10.38 -9.48 -9.51
C GLU A 374 -8.95 -9.48 -10.07
N GLY A 375 -8.25 -10.63 -10.05
CA GLY A 375 -6.94 -10.79 -10.68
C GLY A 375 -5.75 -10.36 -9.81
N VAL A 376 -5.93 -10.36 -8.48
CA VAL A 376 -4.86 -10.23 -7.49
C VAL A 376 -4.78 -11.54 -6.68
N PRO A 377 -4.31 -12.64 -7.29
CA PRO A 377 -4.26 -13.94 -6.64
C PRO A 377 -3.16 -14.03 -5.59
N PHE A 378 -3.39 -14.84 -4.58
CA PHE A 378 -2.40 -15.16 -3.55
C PHE A 378 -2.54 -16.62 -3.12
N THR A 379 -1.52 -17.12 -2.42
CA THR A 379 -1.57 -18.42 -1.75
C THR A 379 -1.49 -18.23 -0.24
N LEU A 380 -2.22 -19.08 0.50
CA LEU A 380 -2.14 -19.16 1.95
C LEU A 380 -1.74 -20.59 2.31
N ARG A 381 -0.67 -20.74 3.09
CA ARG A 381 -0.22 -22.01 3.69
C ARG A 381 -0.21 -21.82 5.19
N ALA A 382 -0.83 -22.71 5.94
CA ALA A 382 -0.89 -22.68 7.39
C ALA A 382 -0.92 -24.13 7.93
N GLY A 383 -0.30 -24.36 9.10
CA GLY A 383 -0.24 -25.67 9.72
C GLY A 383 0.78 -25.76 10.87
#